data_8797edc079dce888df882a0f47c93605
#
_entry.id   8797edc079dce888df882a0f47c93605
#
_cell.length_a   1.000
_cell.length_b   1.000
_cell.length_c   1.000
_cell.angle_alpha   90.00
_cell.angle_beta   90.00
_cell.angle_gamma   90.00
#
_symmetry.space_group_name_H-M   'P 1'
#
loop_
_entity.id
_entity.type
_entity.pdbx_description
1 polymer ?
#
loop_
_entity_poly.entity_id
_entity_poly.type
_entity_poly.pdbx_seq_one_letter_code
_entity_poly.pdbx_strand_id
1 'polypeptide(L)'
;MRKPLTTALLLAASLSVSAQQLTVTEPWVRATVPQQKATGAFMHLRSDADVRLVAAESPVAGVVEIHEMSMQNDVTKMSPISGLDLPAGQDVELKPGGYHVMLMDLRQQV
;
A
#
# COMPACT_ATOMS: atom_id res chain seq x y z
N MET A 1 2.92 -24.67 -10.11
CA MET A 1 2.80 -24.24 -9.94
C MET A 1 2.51 -23.45 -9.70
N ARG A 2 2.40 -23.04 -9.60
CA ARG A 2 2.14 -22.24 -9.33
C ARG A 2 1.88 -21.33 -9.09
N LYS A 3 1.60 -20.92 -9.08
CA LYS A 3 1.31 -20.02 -8.87
C LYS A 3 1.04 -19.26 -8.28
N PRO A 4 1.14 -19.11 -7.95
CA PRO A 4 0.82 -18.36 -7.31
C PRO A 4 0.61 -17.33 -7.00
N LEU A 5 0.66 -16.82 -7.18
CA LEU A 5 0.48 -15.96 -6.94
C LEU A 5 -0.17 -15.23 -6.53
N THR A 6 0.26 -15.10 -6.60
CA THR A 6 -0.18 -14.56 -6.29
C THR A 6 -1.08 -13.97 -6.10
N THR A 7 -0.90 -14.11 -6.64
CA THR A 7 -2.21 -14.00 -6.42
C THR A 7 -2.79 -13.68 -5.13
N ALA A 8 -2.15 -13.98 -4.16
CA ALA A 8 -2.69 -13.88 -2.85
C ALA A 8 -2.99 -12.48 -2.44
N LEU A 9 -2.34 -11.56 -3.03
CA LEU A 9 -2.57 -10.18 -2.69
C LEU A 9 -3.52 -9.55 -3.68
N LEU A 10 -4.73 -9.38 -3.24
CA LEU A 10 -5.69 -8.59 -3.98
C LEU A 10 -5.76 -7.24 -3.33
N LEU A 11 -5.31 -6.25 -4.02
CA LEU A 11 -5.31 -4.88 -3.52
C LEU A 11 -6.06 -4.02 -4.50
N ALA A 12 -7.21 -3.55 -4.10
CA ALA A 12 -7.99 -2.61 -4.88
C ALA A 12 -7.61 -1.20 -4.45
N ALA A 13 -7.29 -0.35 -5.39
CA ALA A 13 -6.92 1.02 -5.10
C ALA A 13 -7.97 1.96 -5.67
N SER A 14 -8.38 2.93 -4.85
CA SER A 14 -9.34 3.95 -5.27
C SER A 14 -8.58 5.23 -5.61
N LEU A 15 -8.94 5.80 -6.74
CA LEU A 15 -8.33 7.03 -7.22
C LEU A 15 -9.35 8.16 -7.18
N SER A 16 -8.89 9.38 -6.96
CA SER A 16 -9.77 10.54 -6.93
C SER A 16 -10.27 10.91 -8.32
N VAL A 17 -9.61 10.43 -9.36
CA VAL A 17 -10.01 10.66 -10.75
C VAL A 17 -10.26 9.31 -11.40
N SER A 18 -11.43 9.13 -12.00
CA SER A 18 -11.78 7.86 -12.61
C SER A 18 -11.12 7.71 -13.98
N ALA A 19 -11.11 6.47 -14.47
CA ALA A 19 -10.66 6.11 -15.82
C ALA A 19 -9.18 6.39 -16.08
N GLN A 20 -8.38 6.48 -15.03
CA GLN A 20 -6.94 6.65 -15.19
C GLN A 20 -6.25 5.29 -15.16
N GLN A 21 -5.15 5.18 -15.88
CA GLN A 21 -4.38 3.97 -15.89
C GLN A 21 -3.32 4.06 -14.78
N LEU A 22 -3.40 3.14 -13.85
CA LEU A 22 -2.45 3.01 -12.78
C LEU A 22 -1.66 1.73 -12.98
N THR A 23 -0.34 1.84 -13.00
CA THR A 23 0.53 0.68 -13.12
C THR A 23 1.14 0.40 -11.76
N VAL A 24 1.02 -0.85 -11.32
CA VAL A 24 1.60 -1.32 -10.08
C VAL A 24 2.68 -2.31 -10.43
N THR A 25 3.92 -2.06 -9.98
CA THR A 25 5.03 -2.97 -10.26
C THR A 25 5.72 -3.38 -8.98
N GLU A 26 6.27 -4.59 -8.99
CA GLU A 26 7.03 -5.16 -7.88
C GLU A 26 6.29 -5.09 -6.54
N PRO A 27 5.03 -5.50 -6.49
CA PRO A 27 4.31 -5.48 -5.22
C PRO A 27 4.77 -6.60 -4.31
N TRP A 28 4.90 -6.28 -3.02
CA TRP A 28 5.20 -7.32 -2.04
C TRP A 28 4.61 -6.92 -0.69
N VAL A 29 4.34 -7.92 0.12
CA VAL A 29 3.79 -7.75 1.46
C VAL A 29 4.74 -8.44 2.42
N ARG A 30 5.02 -7.76 3.53
CA ARG A 30 5.87 -8.36 4.55
C ARG A 30 5.15 -9.57 5.16
N ALA A 31 5.82 -10.71 5.17
CA ALA A 31 5.23 -11.95 5.69
C ALA A 31 4.94 -11.80 7.19
N THR A 32 3.90 -12.48 7.65
CA THR A 32 3.50 -12.41 9.05
C THR A 32 3.67 -13.75 9.73
N VAL A 33 3.75 -13.70 11.06
CA VAL A 33 3.74 -14.89 11.90
C VAL A 33 2.36 -15.04 12.52
N PRO A 34 2.04 -16.22 13.09
CA PRO A 34 0.73 -16.41 13.72
C PRO A 34 0.46 -15.36 14.78
N GLN A 35 -0.79 -14.88 14.84
CA GLN A 35 -1.26 -13.88 15.78
C GLN A 35 -0.80 -12.45 15.51
N GLN A 36 0.00 -12.24 14.48
CA GLN A 36 0.34 -10.90 14.05
C GLN A 36 -0.89 -10.26 13.39
N LYS A 37 -1.20 -9.02 13.77
CA LYS A 37 -2.45 -8.37 13.34
C LYS A 37 -2.25 -7.31 12.28
N ALA A 38 -1.03 -6.94 11.97
CA ALA A 38 -0.75 -5.89 11.00
C ALA A 38 0.51 -6.18 10.22
N THR A 39 0.54 -5.72 8.98
CA THR A 39 1.75 -5.78 8.17
C THR A 39 1.71 -4.67 7.13
N GLY A 40 2.80 -4.47 6.42
CA GLY A 40 2.92 -3.46 5.39
C GLY A 40 3.00 -4.05 4.00
N ALA A 41 2.45 -3.32 3.04
CA ALA A 41 2.55 -3.65 1.63
C ALA A 41 3.32 -2.54 0.91
N PHE A 42 4.14 -2.93 -0.04
CA PHE A 42 5.07 -2.05 -0.72
C PHE A 42 5.03 -2.33 -2.21
N MET A 43 5.23 -1.29 -3.01
CA MET A 43 5.14 -1.43 -4.46
C MET A 43 5.58 -0.14 -5.12
N HIS A 44 5.73 -0.18 -6.44
CA HIS A 44 5.92 1.01 -7.23
C HIS A 44 4.59 1.35 -7.90
N LEU A 45 4.21 2.62 -7.88
CA LEU A 45 2.98 3.11 -8.47
C LEU A 45 3.32 4.17 -9.52
N ARG A 46 2.67 4.07 -10.67
CA ARG A 46 2.85 5.05 -11.74
C ARG A 46 1.52 5.28 -12.42
N SER A 47 1.14 6.53 -12.53
CA SER A 47 -0.09 6.92 -13.20
C SER A 47 0.24 7.68 -14.47
N ASP A 48 -0.59 7.56 -15.51
CA ASP A 48 -0.41 8.31 -16.74
C ASP A 48 -1.01 9.71 -16.66
N ALA A 49 -1.66 10.04 -15.55
CA ALA A 49 -2.21 11.38 -15.33
C ALA A 49 -2.04 11.74 -13.87
N ASP A 50 -2.13 13.04 -13.55
CA ASP A 50 -2.08 13.47 -12.16
C ASP A 50 -3.30 12.95 -11.43
N VAL A 51 -3.09 12.10 -10.41
CA VAL A 51 -4.18 11.55 -9.60
C VAL A 51 -3.73 11.53 -8.15
N ARG A 52 -4.67 11.22 -7.28
CA ARG A 52 -4.41 11.08 -5.86
C ARG A 52 -4.97 9.75 -5.38
N LEU A 53 -4.12 8.94 -4.79
CA LEU A 53 -4.53 7.67 -4.21
C LEU A 53 -5.16 7.96 -2.85
N VAL A 54 -6.45 7.68 -2.69
CA VAL A 54 -7.18 8.05 -1.47
C VAL A 54 -7.61 6.88 -0.62
N ALA A 55 -7.60 5.66 -1.19
CA ALA A 55 -8.02 4.49 -0.42
C ALA A 55 -7.49 3.23 -1.07
N ALA A 56 -7.39 2.19 -0.25
CA ALA A 56 -7.03 0.86 -0.72
C ALA A 56 -7.77 -0.16 0.14
N GLU A 57 -7.97 -1.35 -0.40
CA GLU A 57 -8.67 -2.43 0.29
C GLU A 57 -7.98 -3.74 -0.01
N SER A 58 -8.14 -4.68 0.90
CA SER A 58 -7.64 -6.04 0.71
C SER A 58 -8.55 -7.01 1.44
N PRO A 59 -8.83 -8.19 0.86
CA PRO A 59 -9.69 -9.16 1.52
C PRO A 59 -9.05 -9.80 2.76
N VAL A 60 -7.74 -9.66 2.94
CA VAL A 60 -7.07 -10.27 4.09
C VAL A 60 -7.00 -9.35 5.30
N ALA A 61 -7.45 -8.11 5.18
CA ALA A 61 -7.37 -7.14 6.27
C ALA A 61 -8.71 -6.45 6.48
N GLY A 62 -9.05 -6.21 7.73
CA GLY A 62 -10.26 -5.48 8.06
C GLY A 62 -10.09 -3.98 7.87
N VAL A 63 -8.88 -3.47 8.03
CA VAL A 63 -8.57 -2.05 7.88
C VAL A 63 -7.33 -1.90 7.02
N VAL A 64 -7.41 -1.04 6.01
CA VAL A 64 -6.28 -0.74 5.13
C VAL A 64 -6.11 0.77 5.10
N GLU A 65 -4.91 1.25 5.39
CA GLU A 65 -4.62 2.69 5.42
C GLU A 65 -3.32 2.97 4.69
N ILE A 66 -3.21 4.19 4.16
CA ILE A 66 -1.97 4.67 3.60
C ILE A 66 -1.25 5.43 4.70
N HIS A 67 -0.01 5.03 4.98
CA HIS A 67 0.77 5.62 6.05
C HIS A 67 2.04 6.24 5.50
N GLU A 68 2.57 7.21 6.24
CA GLU A 68 3.90 7.72 5.98
C GLU A 68 4.73 7.61 7.25
N MET A 69 6.02 7.40 7.06
CA MET A 69 6.97 7.36 8.14
C MET A 69 7.65 8.72 8.24
N SER A 70 7.70 9.29 9.41
CA SER A 70 8.35 10.58 9.62
C SER A 70 9.20 10.52 10.86
N MET A 71 10.16 11.44 10.96
CA MET A 71 11.04 11.52 12.12
C MET A 71 10.75 12.83 12.86
N GLN A 72 10.43 12.72 14.14
CA GLN A 72 10.18 13.87 14.99
C GLN A 72 10.95 13.71 16.28
N ASN A 73 11.82 14.68 16.57
CA ASN A 73 12.65 14.65 17.78
C ASN A 73 13.42 13.33 17.92
N ASP A 74 14.00 12.89 16.80
CA ASP A 74 14.75 11.63 16.72
C ASP A 74 13.92 10.38 16.99
N VAL A 75 12.59 10.51 16.95
CA VAL A 75 11.69 9.38 17.09
C VAL A 75 10.97 9.16 15.77
N THR A 76 11.05 7.95 15.25
CA THR A 76 10.35 7.59 14.03
C THR A 76 8.88 7.35 14.34
N LYS A 77 8.01 8.02 13.61
CA LYS A 77 6.57 7.87 13.77
C LYS A 77 5.92 7.48 12.47
N MET A 78 4.90 6.65 12.58
CA MET A 78 4.11 6.19 11.47
C MET A 78 2.71 6.75 11.65
N SER A 79 2.17 7.42 10.64
CA SER A 79 0.84 8.02 10.78
C SER A 79 0.06 7.90 9.49
N PRO A 80 -1.26 7.75 9.60
CA PRO A 80 -2.11 7.68 8.41
C PRO A 80 -2.16 9.03 7.71
N ILE A 81 -2.28 8.98 6.38
CA ILE A 81 -2.46 10.19 5.59
C ILE A 81 -3.74 10.05 4.76
N SER A 82 -4.34 11.17 4.40
CA SER A 82 -5.61 11.17 3.69
C SER A 82 -5.48 10.77 2.22
N GLY A 83 -4.28 10.81 1.69
CA GLY A 83 -4.05 10.41 0.32
C GLY A 83 -2.61 10.63 -0.08
N LEU A 84 -2.24 10.09 -1.23
CA LEU A 84 -0.90 10.17 -1.77
C LEU A 84 -0.98 10.66 -3.20
N ASP A 85 -0.31 11.76 -3.50
CA ASP A 85 -0.30 12.32 -4.84
C ASP A 85 0.56 11.46 -5.76
N LEU A 86 0.03 11.16 -6.94
CA LEU A 86 0.72 10.42 -7.98
C LEU A 86 0.81 11.30 -9.22
N PRO A 87 1.88 12.09 -9.34
CA PRO A 87 2.02 12.96 -10.52
C PRO A 87 2.21 12.14 -11.79
N ALA A 88 1.67 12.65 -12.90
CA ALA A 88 1.70 11.94 -14.17
C ALA A 88 3.12 11.54 -14.57
N GLY A 89 3.30 10.29 -14.94
CA GLY A 89 4.57 9.79 -15.44
C GLY A 89 5.67 9.62 -14.41
N GLN A 90 5.37 9.85 -13.12
CA GLN A 90 6.36 9.73 -12.07
C GLN A 90 6.19 8.41 -11.33
N ASP A 91 7.29 7.70 -11.13
CA ASP A 91 7.29 6.49 -10.32
C ASP A 91 7.28 6.88 -8.84
N VAL A 92 6.27 6.44 -8.12
CA VAL A 92 6.17 6.67 -6.68
C VAL A 92 6.33 5.35 -5.98
N GLU A 93 7.39 5.23 -5.19
CA GLU A 93 7.71 3.98 -4.54
C GLU A 93 7.18 3.96 -3.11
N LEU A 94 6.43 2.91 -2.78
CA LEU A 94 6.03 2.63 -1.41
C LEU A 94 7.06 1.64 -0.87
N LYS A 95 7.76 2.03 0.18
CA LYS A 95 8.90 1.26 0.69
C LYS A 95 9.03 1.39 2.20
N PRO A 96 9.71 0.45 2.85
CA PRO A 96 9.97 0.58 4.28
C PRO A 96 10.70 1.89 4.56
N GLY A 97 10.24 2.60 5.58
CA GLY A 97 10.84 3.89 5.93
C GLY A 97 10.23 5.07 5.19
N GLY A 98 9.33 4.84 4.25
CA GLY A 98 8.66 5.89 3.50
C GLY A 98 7.16 5.73 3.56
N TYR A 99 6.49 6.00 2.44
CA TYR A 99 5.07 5.73 2.33
C TYR A 99 4.84 4.23 2.22
N HIS A 100 3.73 3.76 2.74
CA HIS A 100 3.37 2.35 2.61
C HIS A 100 1.89 2.15 2.85
N VAL A 101 1.39 0.99 2.44
CA VAL A 101 0.02 0.59 2.72
C VAL A 101 0.08 -0.30 3.95
N MET A 102 -0.67 0.08 5.00
CA MET A 102 -0.77 -0.73 6.20
C MET A 102 -2.01 -1.59 6.13
N LEU A 103 -1.81 -2.89 6.26
CA LEU A 103 -2.89 -3.85 6.35
C LEU A 103 -3.05 -4.18 7.82
N MET A 104 -4.19 -3.79 8.40
CA MET A 104 -4.44 -3.96 9.83
C MET A 104 -5.67 -4.80 10.05
N ASP A 105 -5.83 -5.28 11.27
CA ASP A 105 -6.93 -6.17 11.61
C ASP A 105 -6.94 -7.34 10.64
N LEU A 106 -5.78 -8.01 10.56
CA LEU A 106 -5.60 -9.10 9.62
C LEU A 106 -6.55 -10.24 9.96
N ARG A 107 -7.18 -10.76 8.92
CA ARG A 107 -8.13 -11.88 9.05
C ARG A 107 -7.42 -13.21 8.90
N GLN A 108 -6.20 -13.20 8.41
CA GLN A 108 -5.40 -14.39 8.22
C GLN A 108 -3.94 -14.01 8.14
N GLN A 109 -3.10 -15.01 8.27
CA GLN A 109 -1.67 -14.83 8.12
C GLN A 109 -1.34 -14.63 6.64
N VAL A 110 -0.46 -13.71 6.34
CA VAL A 110 -0.03 -13.45 4.97
C VAL A 110 1.40 -13.85 4.76
#